data_b33fcb2f53eb1c620d7e42f70e3cadf5
#
_entry.id   b33fcb2f53eb1c620d7e42f70e3cadf5
#
_cell.length_a   1.000
_cell.length_b   1.000
_cell.length_c   1.000
_cell.angle_alpha   90.00
_cell.angle_beta   90.00
_cell.angle_gamma   90.00
#
_symmetry.space_group_name_H-M   'P 1'
#
loop_
_entity.id
_entity.type
_entity.pdbx_description
1 polymer ?
#
loop_
_entity_poly.entity_id
_entity_poly.type
_entity_poly.pdbx_seq_one_letter_code
_entity_poly.pdbx_strand_id
1 'polypeptide(L)'
;MLSGERVVLRPTSPDDYPAMYAWRIDPATWASMNATPLAPVTYADYCETVDRRVRANEGAEFAIDVDGALVGRCGLFNFDALSRHAELGIAFGPDHRGKGYGRDAIRVLLRYAFTHRNLHRVHLETLATNTAGLRAYAAAGFVEEGRLREHAWDGIDAYVDCVLMGILRSEWTP
;
A
#
# COMPACT_ATOMS: atom_id res chain seq x y z
N MET A 1 0.06 -1.56 18.07
CA MET A 1 1.11 -1.84 17.07
C MET A 1 0.97 -3.29 16.63
N LEU A 2 1.17 -3.56 15.36
CA LEU A 2 1.06 -4.91 14.80
C LEU A 2 2.46 -5.34 14.37
N SER A 3 3.01 -6.39 14.95
CA SER A 3 4.39 -6.83 14.71
C SER A 3 4.45 -7.97 13.70
N GLY A 4 5.36 -7.85 12.74
CA GLY A 4 5.84 -8.89 11.86
C GLY A 4 7.17 -9.47 12.35
N GLU A 5 7.88 -10.18 11.47
CA GLU A 5 9.23 -10.71 11.75
C GLU A 5 10.30 -9.61 11.69
N ARG A 6 10.11 -8.62 10.82
CA ARG A 6 11.08 -7.57 10.48
C ARG A 6 10.51 -6.17 10.56
N VAL A 7 9.19 -6.03 10.49
CA VAL A 7 8.52 -4.74 10.47
C VAL A 7 7.52 -4.62 11.61
N VAL A 8 7.23 -3.39 12.00
CA VAL A 8 6.11 -3.03 12.87
C VAL A 8 5.19 -2.09 12.12
N LEU A 9 3.91 -2.41 12.07
CA LEU A 9 2.89 -1.49 11.59
C LEU A 9 2.36 -0.68 12.77
N ARG A 10 2.60 0.63 12.74
CA ARG A 10 2.18 1.57 13.77
C ARG A 10 1.32 2.70 13.20
N PRO A 11 0.57 3.42 14.01
CA PRO A 11 -0.08 4.65 13.55
C PRO A 11 0.94 5.62 12.95
N THR A 12 0.53 6.31 11.89
CA THR A 12 1.29 7.43 11.34
C THR A 12 1.30 8.59 12.34
N SER A 13 2.44 9.23 12.52
CA SER A 13 2.61 10.39 13.38
C SER A 13 3.05 11.62 12.57
N PRO A 14 2.89 12.85 13.10
CA PRO A 14 3.39 14.04 12.42
C PRO A 14 4.90 14.02 12.12
N ASP A 15 5.69 13.28 12.90
CA ASP A 15 7.13 13.12 12.69
C ASP A 15 7.46 12.33 11.40
N ASP A 16 6.50 11.56 10.89
CA ASP A 16 6.62 10.81 9.63
C ASP A 16 6.41 11.70 8.39
N TYR A 17 5.69 12.82 8.55
CA TYR A 17 5.21 13.64 7.44
C TYR A 17 6.33 14.20 6.54
N PRO A 18 7.49 14.67 7.07
CA PRO A 18 8.55 15.16 6.22
C PRO A 18 9.08 14.11 5.24
N ALA A 19 9.31 12.88 5.70
CA ALA A 19 9.78 11.78 4.86
C ALA A 19 8.71 11.35 3.85
N MET A 20 7.47 11.21 4.29
CA MET A 20 6.35 10.85 3.42
C MET A 20 6.08 11.92 2.35
N TYR A 21 6.21 13.19 2.71
CA TYR A 21 6.10 14.31 1.76
C TYR A 21 7.22 14.29 0.72
N ALA A 22 8.47 14.04 1.15
CA ALA A 22 9.59 13.90 0.22
C ALA A 22 9.35 12.81 -0.82
N TRP A 23 8.79 11.65 -0.41
CA TRP A 23 8.40 10.59 -1.35
C TRP A 23 7.23 10.99 -2.25
N ARG A 24 6.30 11.81 -1.75
CA ARG A 24 5.12 12.28 -2.49
C ARG A 24 5.48 13.24 -3.62
N ILE A 25 6.49 14.07 -3.45
CA ILE A 25 6.88 15.10 -4.43
C ILE A 25 7.99 14.65 -5.39
N ASP A 26 8.64 13.51 -5.12
CA ASP A 26 9.64 12.95 -6.03
C ASP A 26 8.95 12.26 -7.22
N PRO A 27 9.17 12.74 -8.47
CA PRO A 27 8.45 12.22 -9.64
C PRO A 27 8.69 10.73 -9.88
N ALA A 28 9.92 10.24 -9.69
CA ALA A 28 10.26 8.84 -9.91
C ALA A 28 9.62 7.93 -8.86
N THR A 29 9.61 8.38 -7.61
CA THR A 29 8.92 7.66 -6.53
C THR A 29 7.42 7.66 -6.75
N TRP A 30 6.83 8.80 -7.11
CA TRP A 30 5.40 8.92 -7.39
C TRP A 30 4.95 8.00 -8.53
N ALA A 31 5.63 8.03 -9.68
CA ALA A 31 5.32 7.20 -10.85
C ALA A 31 5.39 5.69 -10.53
N SER A 32 6.30 5.29 -9.64
CA SER A 32 6.41 3.87 -9.23
C SER A 32 5.30 3.39 -8.29
N MET A 33 4.52 4.31 -7.72
CA MET A 33 3.50 4.02 -6.70
C MET A 33 2.08 4.30 -7.20
N ASN A 34 1.92 5.13 -8.22
CA ASN A 34 0.62 5.67 -8.61
C ASN A 34 0.47 5.71 -10.13
N ALA A 35 -0.72 5.38 -10.60
CA ALA A 35 -1.13 5.50 -12.00
C ALA A 35 -1.69 6.89 -12.35
N THR A 36 -1.60 7.87 -11.44
CA THR A 36 -2.11 9.22 -11.64
C THR A 36 -0.96 10.22 -11.77
N PRO A 37 -1.13 11.29 -12.55
CA PRO A 37 -0.12 12.33 -12.66
C PRO A 37 0.28 12.93 -11.31
N LEU A 38 1.56 13.27 -11.17
CA LEU A 38 2.04 14.00 -10.01
C LEU A 38 1.43 15.41 -10.01
N ALA A 39 0.56 15.69 -9.04
CA ALA A 39 0.05 17.04 -8.82
C ALA A 39 0.92 17.79 -7.81
N PRO A 40 1.28 19.06 -8.07
CA PRO A 40 1.97 19.90 -7.09
C PRO A 40 1.12 20.00 -5.81
N VAL A 41 1.77 19.86 -4.66
CA VAL A 41 1.12 20.02 -3.35
C VAL A 41 2.13 20.68 -2.41
N THR A 42 1.68 21.66 -1.62
CA THR A 42 2.53 22.24 -0.58
C THR A 42 2.65 21.29 0.60
N TYR A 43 3.68 21.47 1.43
CA TYR A 43 3.83 20.66 2.64
C TYR A 43 2.64 20.84 3.59
N ALA A 44 2.12 22.07 3.72
CA ALA A 44 0.96 22.36 4.56
C ALA A 44 -0.30 21.63 4.08
N ASP A 45 -0.62 21.69 2.79
CA ASP A 45 -1.78 21.00 2.21
C ASP A 45 -1.64 19.48 2.30
N TYR A 46 -0.40 18.98 2.19
CA TYR A 46 -0.11 17.57 2.38
C TYR A 46 -0.43 17.12 3.81
N CYS A 47 0.06 17.85 4.82
CA CYS A 47 -0.21 17.55 6.24
C CYS A 47 -1.70 17.59 6.53
N GLU A 48 -2.42 18.62 6.07
CA GLU A 48 -3.87 18.71 6.24
C GLU A 48 -4.61 17.51 5.61
N THR A 49 -4.16 17.08 4.42
CA THR A 49 -4.75 15.92 3.75
C THR A 49 -4.53 14.62 4.52
N VAL A 50 -3.34 14.41 5.07
CA VAL A 50 -3.05 13.23 5.92
C VAL A 50 -3.89 13.28 7.19
N ASP A 51 -3.91 14.41 7.89
CA ASP A 51 -4.70 14.59 9.11
C ASP A 51 -6.19 14.34 8.87
N ARG A 52 -6.74 14.83 7.78
CA ARG A 52 -8.15 14.61 7.41
C ARG A 52 -8.44 13.11 7.20
N ARG A 53 -7.57 12.38 6.52
CA ARG A 53 -7.72 10.92 6.30
C ARG A 53 -7.67 10.16 7.62
N VAL A 54 -6.73 10.50 8.49
CA VAL A 54 -6.61 9.89 9.82
C VAL A 54 -7.87 10.12 10.66
N ARG A 55 -8.43 11.35 10.62
CA ARG A 55 -9.65 11.69 11.38
C ARG A 55 -10.92 11.07 10.80
N ALA A 56 -11.02 10.96 9.47
CA ALA A 56 -12.20 10.39 8.81
C ALA A 56 -12.40 8.91 9.13
N ASN A 57 -11.34 8.19 9.52
CA ASN A 57 -11.36 6.76 9.85
C ASN A 57 -12.00 5.88 8.73
N GLU A 58 -11.93 6.37 7.49
CA GLU A 58 -12.48 5.70 6.31
C GLU A 58 -11.58 4.57 5.80
N GLY A 59 -10.39 4.43 6.39
CA GLY A 59 -9.38 3.43 6.06
C GLY A 59 -8.66 2.93 7.30
N ALA A 60 -7.69 2.07 7.08
CA ALA A 60 -6.73 1.65 8.10
C ALA A 60 -5.33 1.84 7.53
N GLU A 61 -4.72 2.99 7.79
CA GLU A 61 -3.39 3.34 7.29
C GLU A 61 -2.35 3.24 8.40
N PHE A 62 -1.19 2.67 8.06
CA PHE A 62 -0.09 2.44 8.99
C PHE A 62 1.23 2.93 8.39
N ALA A 63 2.07 3.51 9.24
CA ALA A 63 3.49 3.62 9.00
C ALA A 63 4.14 2.23 9.13
N ILE A 64 5.05 1.91 8.22
CA ILE A 64 5.89 0.71 8.30
C ILE A 64 7.19 1.13 8.95
N ASP A 65 7.47 0.57 10.11
CA ASP A 65 8.64 0.88 10.94
C ASP A 65 9.60 -0.32 10.96
N VAL A 66 10.89 -0.04 10.87
CA VAL A 66 11.97 -1.00 11.08
C VAL A 66 12.99 -0.36 12.01
N ASP A 67 13.19 -0.94 13.17
CA ASP A 67 14.16 -0.48 14.18
C ASP A 67 13.97 1.00 14.58
N GLY A 68 12.72 1.46 14.65
CA GLY A 68 12.38 2.84 14.99
C GLY A 68 12.43 3.83 13.81
N ALA A 69 12.75 3.37 12.61
CA ALA A 69 12.80 4.20 11.41
C ALA A 69 11.60 3.96 10.50
N LEU A 70 10.98 5.03 10.00
CA LEU A 70 9.96 4.95 8.96
C LEU A 70 10.59 4.47 7.64
N VAL A 71 10.11 3.35 7.11
CA VAL A 71 10.59 2.79 5.84
C VAL A 71 9.54 2.80 4.72
N GLY A 72 8.27 2.96 5.08
CA GLY A 72 7.16 2.94 4.13
C GLY A 72 5.82 3.16 4.81
N ARG A 73 4.76 2.96 4.04
CA ARG A 73 3.37 2.99 4.52
C ARG A 73 2.56 1.88 3.88
N CYS A 74 1.54 1.40 4.55
CA CYS A 74 0.57 0.49 3.99
C CYS A 74 -0.80 0.72 4.61
N GLY A 75 -1.83 0.18 3.99
CA GLY A 75 -3.18 0.33 4.52
C GLY A 75 -4.22 -0.47 3.77
N LEU A 76 -5.43 -0.43 4.32
CA LEU A 76 -6.66 -0.93 3.72
C LEU A 76 -7.58 0.25 3.45
N PHE A 77 -8.11 0.31 2.24
CA PHE A 77 -8.91 1.41 1.73
C PHE A 77 -10.20 0.87 1.07
N ASN A 78 -11.10 1.75 0.69
CA ASN A 78 -12.29 1.39 -0.08
C ASN A 78 -13.08 0.23 0.54
N PHE A 79 -13.35 0.33 1.84
CA PHE A 79 -14.09 -0.69 2.56
C PHE A 79 -15.53 -0.81 2.06
N ASP A 80 -15.92 -2.01 1.65
CA ASP A 80 -17.33 -2.38 1.46
C ASP A 80 -17.79 -3.19 2.68
N ALA A 81 -18.67 -2.59 3.47
CA ALA A 81 -19.14 -3.20 4.71
C ALA A 81 -20.10 -4.37 4.47
N LEU A 82 -20.84 -4.36 3.37
CA LEU A 82 -21.79 -5.41 3.02
C LEU A 82 -21.06 -6.65 2.50
N SER A 83 -20.17 -6.46 1.52
CA SER A 83 -19.40 -7.55 0.92
C SER A 83 -18.14 -7.90 1.71
N ARG A 84 -17.81 -7.08 2.73
CA ARG A 84 -16.66 -7.27 3.63
C ARG A 84 -15.33 -7.41 2.88
N HIS A 85 -15.08 -6.52 1.94
CA HIS A 85 -13.80 -6.44 1.26
C HIS A 85 -13.16 -5.06 1.41
N ALA A 86 -11.85 -5.00 1.15
CA ALA A 86 -11.10 -3.75 1.08
C ALA A 86 -9.96 -3.88 0.08
N GLU A 87 -9.47 -2.73 -0.38
CA GLU A 87 -8.30 -2.61 -1.22
C GLU A 87 -7.03 -2.45 -0.37
N LEU A 88 -5.97 -3.17 -0.72
CA LEU A 88 -4.65 -3.06 -0.09
C LEU A 88 -3.77 -2.11 -0.87
N GLY A 89 -3.18 -1.13 -0.17
CA GLY A 89 -2.11 -0.30 -0.70
C GLY A 89 -0.84 -0.41 0.14
N ILE A 90 0.32 -0.44 -0.51
CA ILE A 90 1.63 -0.47 0.14
C ILE A 90 2.66 0.29 -0.67
N ALA A 91 3.50 1.07 0.00
CA ALA A 91 4.55 1.84 -0.63
C ALA A 91 5.77 1.96 0.29
N PHE A 92 6.97 1.96 -0.29
CA PHE A 92 8.24 2.11 0.42
C PHE A 92 9.01 3.31 -0.10
N GLY A 93 9.70 3.99 0.79
CA GLY A 93 10.70 4.97 0.40
C GLY A 93 11.77 4.33 -0.51
N PRO A 94 12.36 5.11 -1.45
CA PRO A 94 13.27 4.57 -2.47
C PRO A 94 14.43 3.76 -1.87
N ASP A 95 15.02 4.24 -0.78
CA ASP A 95 16.16 3.59 -0.11
C ASP A 95 15.79 2.33 0.70
N HIS A 96 14.50 2.04 0.82
CA HIS A 96 13.98 0.92 1.63
C HIS A 96 13.39 -0.21 0.79
N ARG A 97 13.44 -0.10 -0.54
CA ARG A 97 12.96 -1.12 -1.48
C ARG A 97 13.95 -2.29 -1.60
N GLY A 98 13.46 -3.45 -2.05
CA GLY A 98 14.30 -4.62 -2.29
C GLY A 98 14.85 -5.32 -1.04
N LYS A 99 14.52 -4.86 0.16
CA LYS A 99 15.03 -5.41 1.44
C LYS A 99 14.13 -6.50 2.06
N GLY A 100 13.06 -6.90 1.38
CA GLY A 100 12.15 -7.95 1.86
C GLY A 100 11.06 -7.47 2.83
N TYR A 101 11.03 -6.20 3.20
CA TYR A 101 10.03 -5.64 4.12
C TYR A 101 8.60 -5.74 3.60
N GLY A 102 8.41 -5.67 2.27
CA GLY A 102 7.09 -5.69 1.65
C GLY A 102 6.31 -6.97 1.96
N ARG A 103 6.96 -8.12 1.84
CA ARG A 103 6.31 -9.41 2.13
C ARG A 103 5.85 -9.50 3.59
N ASP A 104 6.69 -9.08 4.51
CA ASP A 104 6.38 -9.12 5.94
C ASP A 104 5.25 -8.13 6.28
N ALA A 105 5.32 -6.89 5.77
CA ALA A 105 4.26 -5.89 5.97
C ALA A 105 2.91 -6.35 5.42
N ILE A 106 2.87 -6.97 4.23
CA ILE A 106 1.65 -7.53 3.64
C ILE A 106 1.06 -8.62 4.54
N ARG A 107 1.86 -9.55 5.04
CA ARG A 107 1.40 -10.60 5.96
C ARG A 107 0.78 -10.03 7.23
N VAL A 108 1.43 -9.03 7.84
CA VAL A 108 0.89 -8.36 9.03
C VAL A 108 -0.43 -7.66 8.71
N LEU A 109 -0.52 -6.97 7.56
CA LEU A 109 -1.74 -6.27 7.16
C LEU A 109 -2.88 -7.24 6.83
N LEU A 110 -2.60 -8.38 6.19
CA LEU A 110 -3.60 -9.43 5.94
C LEU A 110 -4.11 -10.05 7.25
N ARG A 111 -3.22 -10.30 8.22
CA ARG A 111 -3.62 -10.75 9.55
C ARG A 111 -4.57 -9.73 10.19
N TYR A 112 -4.26 -8.44 10.13
CA TYR A 112 -5.16 -7.39 10.59
C TYR A 112 -6.50 -7.40 9.85
N ALA A 113 -6.48 -7.50 8.52
CA ALA A 113 -7.67 -7.53 7.68
C ALA A 113 -8.62 -8.68 8.06
N PHE A 114 -8.09 -9.89 8.15
CA PHE A 114 -8.92 -11.08 8.33
C PHE A 114 -9.28 -11.35 9.78
N THR A 115 -8.41 -11.03 10.76
CA THR A 115 -8.69 -11.30 12.18
C THR A 115 -9.35 -10.14 12.90
N HIS A 116 -8.90 -8.90 12.68
CA HIS A 116 -9.40 -7.74 13.41
C HIS A 116 -10.54 -7.00 12.69
N ARG A 117 -10.47 -6.92 11.35
CA ARG A 117 -11.52 -6.25 10.55
C ARG A 117 -12.58 -7.23 10.04
N ASN A 118 -12.41 -8.54 10.25
CA ASN A 118 -13.30 -9.60 9.79
C ASN A 118 -13.65 -9.51 8.31
N LEU A 119 -12.68 -9.12 7.46
CA LEU A 119 -12.90 -9.08 6.03
C LEU A 119 -13.06 -10.48 5.46
N HIS A 120 -13.80 -10.59 4.36
CA HIS A 120 -13.93 -11.79 3.55
C HIS A 120 -12.89 -11.85 2.44
N ARG A 121 -12.50 -10.67 1.92
CA ARG A 121 -11.62 -10.53 0.78
C ARG A 121 -10.73 -9.29 0.91
N VAL A 122 -9.50 -9.40 0.45
CA VAL A 122 -8.61 -8.25 0.20
C VAL A 122 -8.17 -8.30 -1.27
N HIS A 123 -8.20 -7.17 -1.94
CA HIS A 123 -7.77 -7.06 -3.33
C HIS A 123 -6.82 -5.87 -3.50
N LEU A 124 -6.16 -5.81 -4.64
CA LEU A 124 -5.29 -4.72 -5.03
C LEU A 124 -5.20 -4.60 -6.56
N GLU A 125 -4.77 -3.44 -6.99
CA GLU A 125 -4.39 -3.17 -8.36
C GLU A 125 -2.93 -2.71 -8.40
N THR A 126 -2.17 -3.15 -9.39
CA THR A 126 -0.77 -2.77 -9.56
C THR A 126 -0.36 -2.76 -11.02
N LEU A 127 0.65 -1.94 -11.36
CA LEU A 127 1.20 -1.91 -12.70
C LEU A 127 1.85 -3.26 -13.03
N ALA A 128 1.67 -3.76 -14.24
CA ALA A 128 2.32 -4.99 -14.72
C ALA A 128 3.85 -4.89 -14.71
N THR A 129 4.39 -3.66 -14.78
CA THR A 129 5.82 -3.36 -14.66
C THR A 129 6.36 -3.47 -13.24
N ASN A 130 5.50 -3.46 -12.22
CA ASN A 130 5.88 -3.61 -10.81
C ASN A 130 6.18 -5.08 -10.46
N THR A 131 7.20 -5.66 -11.09
CA THR A 131 7.54 -7.08 -10.92
C THR A 131 7.92 -7.46 -9.49
N ALA A 132 8.48 -6.53 -8.72
CA ALA A 132 8.81 -6.74 -7.30
C ALA A 132 7.54 -6.84 -6.44
N GLY A 133 6.57 -5.95 -6.68
CA GLY A 133 5.26 -5.98 -6.03
C GLY A 133 4.50 -7.26 -6.36
N LEU A 134 4.38 -7.60 -7.63
CA LEU A 134 3.71 -8.83 -8.07
C LEU A 134 4.26 -10.09 -7.38
N ARG A 135 5.59 -10.21 -7.29
CA ARG A 135 6.21 -11.32 -6.54
C ARG A 135 5.90 -11.28 -5.05
N ALA A 136 5.88 -10.11 -4.43
CA ALA A 136 5.57 -9.98 -3.01
C ALA A 136 4.11 -10.33 -2.71
N TYR A 137 3.17 -9.89 -3.55
CA TYR A 137 1.75 -10.23 -3.42
C TYR A 137 1.50 -11.73 -3.62
N ALA A 138 2.05 -12.32 -4.69
CA ALA A 138 1.93 -13.76 -4.92
C ALA A 138 2.51 -14.59 -3.76
N ALA A 139 3.66 -14.17 -3.20
CA ALA A 139 4.26 -14.82 -2.04
C ALA A 139 3.47 -14.64 -0.73
N ALA A 140 2.53 -13.70 -0.69
CA ALA A 140 1.59 -13.50 0.42
C ALA A 140 0.24 -14.21 0.19
N GLY A 141 0.07 -14.91 -0.93
CA GLY A 141 -1.11 -15.69 -1.26
C GLY A 141 -2.11 -15.00 -2.19
N PHE A 142 -1.81 -13.81 -2.72
CA PHE A 142 -2.68 -13.20 -3.72
C PHE A 142 -2.62 -13.95 -5.05
N VAL A 143 -3.77 -14.05 -5.70
CA VAL A 143 -3.96 -14.64 -7.02
C VAL A 143 -4.28 -13.54 -8.03
N GLU A 144 -3.71 -13.61 -9.23
CA GLU A 144 -4.11 -12.73 -10.34
C GLU A 144 -5.52 -13.10 -10.81
N GLU A 145 -6.43 -12.13 -10.79
CA GLU A 145 -7.84 -12.31 -11.14
C GLU A 145 -8.19 -11.67 -12.49
N GLY A 146 -7.32 -10.79 -12.96
CA GLY A 146 -7.53 -10.13 -14.24
C GLY A 146 -6.40 -9.17 -14.61
N ARG A 147 -6.46 -8.73 -15.85
CA ARG A 147 -5.51 -7.78 -16.40
C ARG A 147 -6.23 -6.78 -17.29
N LEU A 148 -6.07 -5.52 -16.98
CA LEU A 148 -6.59 -4.40 -17.77
C LEU A 148 -5.49 -3.93 -18.71
N ARG A 149 -5.69 -4.12 -20.01
CA ARG A 149 -4.67 -3.78 -21.02
C ARG A 149 -4.55 -2.27 -21.17
N GLU A 150 -3.31 -1.76 -21.18
CA GLU A 150 -2.98 -0.34 -21.39
C GLU A 150 -3.80 0.61 -20.52
N HIS A 151 -4.08 0.19 -19.28
CA HIS A 151 -4.98 0.90 -18.37
C HIS A 151 -4.34 2.08 -17.68
N ALA A 152 -3.04 2.04 -17.46
CA ALA A 152 -2.31 3.05 -16.71
C ALA A 152 -1.20 3.70 -17.54
N TRP A 153 -0.99 4.99 -17.32
CA TRP A 153 0.19 5.71 -17.79
C TRP A 153 1.35 5.42 -16.82
N ASP A 154 2.52 5.03 -17.33
CA ASP A 154 3.69 4.69 -16.49
C ASP A 154 4.42 5.90 -15.90
N GLY A 155 3.98 7.10 -16.27
CA GLY A 155 4.57 8.37 -15.81
C GLY A 155 5.72 8.86 -16.68
N ILE A 156 6.08 8.16 -17.74
CA ILE A 156 7.20 8.47 -18.66
C ILE A 156 6.69 8.61 -20.09
N ASP A 157 6.43 7.52 -20.78
CA ASP A 157 6.13 7.54 -22.22
C ASP A 157 5.23 6.41 -22.71
N ALA A 158 4.71 5.53 -21.83
CA ALA A 158 3.94 4.37 -22.25
C ALA A 158 2.66 4.15 -21.42
N TYR A 159 1.64 3.61 -22.08
CA TYR A 159 0.53 2.96 -21.41
C TYR A 159 0.90 1.52 -21.08
N VAL A 160 0.64 1.11 -19.85
CA VAL A 160 0.97 -0.22 -19.34
C VAL A 160 -0.26 -0.91 -18.76
N ASP A 161 -0.22 -2.23 -18.73
CA ASP A 161 -1.28 -3.02 -18.15
C ASP A 161 -1.35 -2.82 -16.63
N CYS A 162 -2.57 -2.87 -16.08
CA CYS A 162 -2.81 -3.06 -14.65
C CYS A 162 -3.19 -4.52 -14.37
N VAL A 163 -2.63 -5.07 -13.32
CA VAL A 163 -2.92 -6.41 -12.81
C VAL A 163 -3.81 -6.30 -11.59
N LEU A 164 -4.95 -6.98 -11.64
CA LEU A 164 -5.88 -7.12 -10.52
C LEU A 164 -5.54 -8.39 -9.76
N MET A 165 -5.31 -8.28 -8.45
CA MET A 165 -5.03 -9.44 -7.60
C MET A 165 -5.95 -9.46 -6.38
N GLY A 166 -6.30 -10.65 -5.92
CA GLY A 166 -7.14 -10.85 -4.77
C GLY A 166 -6.69 -12.02 -3.90
N ILE A 167 -7.11 -11.99 -2.64
CA ILE A 167 -6.99 -13.10 -1.70
C ILE A 167 -8.27 -13.21 -0.87
N LEU A 168 -8.81 -14.40 -0.76
CA LEU A 168 -9.96 -14.70 0.09
C LEU A 168 -9.50 -15.11 1.49
N ARG A 169 -10.35 -14.87 2.49
CA ARG A 169 -10.09 -15.34 3.85
C ARG A 169 -9.85 -16.85 3.93
N SER A 170 -10.55 -17.63 3.10
CA SER A 170 -10.40 -19.09 3.03
C SER A 170 -9.06 -19.56 2.45
N GLU A 171 -8.37 -18.70 1.70
CA GLU A 171 -7.07 -18.97 1.09
C GLU A 171 -5.90 -18.50 1.97
N TRP A 172 -6.21 -17.60 2.93
CA TRP A 172 -5.20 -17.04 3.80
C TRP A 172 -4.77 -18.03 4.89
N THR A 173 -3.46 -18.21 5.00
CA THR A 173 -2.81 -18.98 6.07
C THR A 173 -2.07 -18.03 7.00
N PRO A 174 -2.34 -18.03 8.32
CA PRO A 174 -1.70 -17.17 9.32
C PRO A 174 -0.18 -17.26 9.38
#